data_89748e0e6df47b6dee2250de472df9c8
#
_entry.id   89748e0e6df47b6dee2250de472df9c8
#
_cell.length_a   1.000
_cell.length_b   1.000
_cell.length_c   1.000
_cell.angle_alpha   90.00
_cell.angle_beta   90.00
_cell.angle_gamma   90.00
#
_symmetry.space_group_name_H-M   'P 1'
#
loop_
_entity.id
_entity.type
_entity.pdbx_description
1 polymer ?
#
loop_
_entity_poly.entity_id
_entity_poly.type
_entity_poly.pdbx_seq_one_letter_code
_entity_poly.pdbx_strand_id
1 'polypeptide(L)'
;MAKQDIQIEAIYYVGCASLYVLTRYLGIVPSDSSLLVGGIILSWSISLPLTVCAKTLRKRHRSTFNDLPGPQSLNWLYDRVFDIFDEPLAKNVTDWINERAYPDGLMHFFGLFGSEYIVPTDHEGLVEVLSTRSYDYEKPRAFRRYSVRFFGDSLVTQEQEVHNRNRKTFMPVFNQTNINVVRPLLTAKSRQFNDYISSVLTDVGEGQKERRGGRTAIVPITDIVFRATMDTGSILALGIDLETIKGRNTHMLRAFKTLFASNRQKKIRFVLHNLLPSWIDRLIPSEEEKSMDRAQSLLVDSVVDMMQGKMAENEVTDGHLTYLSNLIQSGRFNHDEYIGQLRTIIAAGFESSGGSLSFVIYCLAANQGAQTSVREELYNAKHGKVELEEDEYDRLPVLNAMVMESLRLFPSFGLLLRRAIRDTTIKGRFIPRGTHIGICPKAINCSRHLWGDDAEEFNLERWIDRSDPNNPTQKPTGGAPSPACMLSFGYGTRSCVGRHLAMAQIKRQIALIVERFHVETEDDRFPHPSGLFASNPPFDFRLRFTEVECGKNAV
;
A
#
# COMPACT_ATOMS: atom_id res chain seq x y z
N MET A 1 -9.92 -25.76 17.28
CA MET A 1 -10.50 -24.64 18.05
C MET A 1 -11.77 -24.07 17.41
N ALA A 2 -11.80 -23.65 16.14
CA ALA A 2 -13.02 -23.10 15.55
C ALA A 2 -14.26 -24.04 15.56
N LYS A 3 -14.09 -25.36 15.41
CA LYS A 3 -15.20 -26.34 15.53
C LYS A 3 -15.66 -26.52 16.98
N GLN A 4 -14.77 -26.40 17.97
CA GLN A 4 -15.14 -26.45 19.39
C GLN A 4 -15.86 -25.20 19.84
N ASP A 5 -15.46 -24.02 19.34
CA ASP A 5 -16.15 -22.75 19.65
C ASP A 5 -17.58 -22.74 19.07
N ILE A 6 -17.76 -23.26 17.85
CA ILE A 6 -19.10 -23.41 17.22
C ILE A 6 -19.95 -24.45 17.98
N GLN A 7 -19.33 -25.55 18.46
CA GLN A 7 -20.05 -26.53 19.29
C GLN A 7 -20.47 -25.98 20.65
N ILE A 8 -19.62 -25.19 21.30
CA ILE A 8 -19.95 -24.55 22.58
C ILE A 8 -21.07 -23.52 22.40
N GLU A 9 -21.04 -22.74 21.32
CA GLU A 9 -22.13 -21.82 20.99
C GLU A 9 -23.43 -22.58 20.66
N ALA A 10 -23.36 -23.64 19.87
CA ALA A 10 -24.51 -24.49 19.55
C ALA A 10 -25.09 -25.15 20.82
N ILE A 11 -24.25 -25.65 21.73
CA ILE A 11 -24.68 -26.23 23.01
C ILE A 11 -25.35 -25.17 23.91
N TYR A 12 -24.80 -23.95 23.93
CA TYR A 12 -25.40 -22.85 24.67
C TYR A 12 -26.77 -22.46 24.11
N TYR A 13 -26.92 -22.37 22.78
CA TYR A 13 -28.18 -22.08 22.10
C TYR A 13 -29.22 -23.18 22.33
N VAL A 14 -28.78 -24.44 22.21
CA VAL A 14 -29.64 -25.60 22.52
C VAL A 14 -30.04 -25.63 24.01
N GLY A 15 -29.11 -25.30 24.91
CA GLY A 15 -29.40 -25.22 26.34
C GLY A 15 -30.41 -24.13 26.71
N CYS A 16 -30.27 -22.94 26.12
CA CYS A 16 -31.21 -21.84 26.30
C CYS A 16 -32.60 -22.17 25.70
N ALA A 17 -32.67 -22.79 24.54
CA ALA A 17 -33.90 -23.22 23.91
C ALA A 17 -34.58 -24.34 24.74
N SER A 18 -33.79 -25.28 25.27
CA SER A 18 -34.30 -26.38 26.10
C SER A 18 -34.81 -25.88 27.45
N LEU A 19 -34.09 -24.93 28.05
CA LEU A 19 -34.55 -24.29 29.31
C LEU A 19 -35.84 -23.51 29.06
N TYR A 20 -35.99 -22.85 27.95
CA TYR A 20 -37.21 -22.16 27.56
C TYR A 20 -38.39 -23.13 27.38
N VAL A 21 -38.17 -24.23 26.63
CA VAL A 21 -39.21 -25.26 26.45
C VAL A 21 -39.62 -25.86 27.78
N LEU A 22 -38.66 -26.11 28.66
CA LEU A 22 -38.90 -26.66 29.98
C LEU A 22 -39.69 -25.68 30.90
N THR A 23 -39.32 -24.38 30.92
CA THR A 23 -40.03 -23.36 31.73
C THR A 23 -41.44 -23.11 31.21
N ARG A 24 -41.67 -23.25 29.90
CA ARG A 24 -43.00 -23.22 29.31
C ARG A 24 -43.83 -24.47 29.68
N TYR A 25 -43.21 -25.65 29.61
CA TYR A 25 -43.86 -26.91 30.00
C TYR A 25 -44.27 -26.92 31.48
N LEU A 26 -43.47 -26.29 32.33
CA LEU A 26 -43.72 -26.17 33.76
C LEU A 26 -44.70 -25.03 34.12
N GLY A 27 -45.27 -24.32 33.15
CA GLY A 27 -46.24 -23.24 33.39
C GLY A 27 -45.66 -21.99 34.07
N ILE A 28 -44.32 -21.88 34.13
CA ILE A 28 -43.61 -20.76 34.78
C ILE A 28 -43.69 -19.47 33.96
N VAL A 29 -43.89 -19.62 32.64
CA VAL A 29 -43.87 -18.50 31.67
C VAL A 29 -45.27 -18.32 31.08
N PRO A 30 -45.84 -17.09 31.06
CA PRO A 30 -47.17 -16.82 30.50
C PRO A 30 -47.23 -17.13 28.99
N SER A 31 -48.44 -17.39 28.50
CA SER A 31 -48.71 -17.74 27.10
C SER A 31 -48.54 -16.57 26.11
N ASP A 32 -48.23 -15.38 26.57
CA ASP A 32 -48.03 -14.21 25.74
C ASP A 32 -46.66 -14.26 25.07
N SER A 33 -46.65 -14.50 23.76
CA SER A 33 -45.44 -14.67 22.97
C SER A 33 -44.53 -13.43 22.93
N SER A 34 -45.09 -12.24 23.18
CA SER A 34 -44.34 -10.98 23.17
C SER A 34 -43.39 -10.84 24.37
N LEU A 35 -43.81 -11.25 25.54
CA LEU A 35 -42.97 -11.25 26.75
C LEU A 35 -41.85 -12.28 26.68
N LEU A 36 -42.08 -13.37 26.00
CA LEU A 36 -41.11 -14.44 25.80
C LEU A 36 -39.99 -14.02 24.82
N VAL A 37 -40.37 -13.46 23.69
CA VAL A 37 -39.41 -12.92 22.71
C VAL A 37 -38.60 -11.80 23.37
N GLY A 38 -39.24 -10.92 24.15
CA GLY A 38 -38.57 -9.88 24.93
C GLY A 38 -37.57 -10.45 25.94
N GLY A 39 -37.94 -11.50 26.67
CA GLY A 39 -37.09 -12.19 27.66
C GLY A 39 -35.87 -12.87 26.99
N ILE A 40 -36.07 -13.51 25.85
CA ILE A 40 -34.97 -14.12 25.07
C ILE A 40 -34.02 -13.03 24.56
N ILE A 41 -34.54 -11.98 23.95
CA ILE A 41 -33.72 -10.86 23.44
C ILE A 41 -32.92 -10.23 24.59
N LEU A 42 -33.55 -9.99 25.74
CA LEU A 42 -32.90 -9.42 26.92
C LEU A 42 -31.81 -10.37 27.46
N SER A 43 -32.10 -11.67 27.58
CA SER A 43 -31.13 -12.68 28.01
C SER A 43 -29.92 -12.72 27.07
N TRP A 44 -30.15 -12.65 25.78
CA TRP A 44 -29.06 -12.62 24.78
C TRP A 44 -28.28 -11.30 24.81
N SER A 45 -28.97 -10.18 25.01
CA SER A 45 -28.34 -8.86 25.11
C SER A 45 -27.41 -8.74 26.33
N ILE A 46 -27.62 -9.53 27.36
CA ILE A 46 -26.79 -9.57 28.56
C ILE A 46 -25.73 -10.68 28.48
N SER A 47 -26.11 -11.89 28.10
CA SER A 47 -25.23 -13.06 28.15
C SER A 47 -24.14 -13.04 27.06
N LEU A 48 -24.45 -12.54 25.86
CA LEU A 48 -23.47 -12.45 24.78
C LEU A 48 -22.33 -11.50 25.12
N PRO A 49 -22.56 -10.23 25.55
CA PRO A 49 -21.49 -9.36 26.00
C PRO A 49 -20.68 -9.94 27.17
N LEU A 50 -21.33 -10.52 28.17
CA LEU A 50 -20.64 -11.14 29.31
C LEU A 50 -19.74 -12.30 28.87
N THR A 51 -20.21 -13.13 27.96
CA THR A 51 -19.43 -14.25 27.41
C THR A 51 -18.23 -13.73 26.62
N VAL A 52 -18.42 -12.71 25.77
CA VAL A 52 -17.33 -12.05 25.04
C VAL A 52 -16.32 -11.45 26.00
N CYS A 53 -16.79 -10.75 27.05
CA CYS A 53 -15.93 -10.20 28.10
C CYS A 53 -15.11 -11.28 28.80
N ALA A 54 -15.76 -12.33 29.28
CA ALA A 54 -15.10 -13.42 29.99
C ALA A 54 -14.06 -14.15 29.09
N LYS A 55 -14.41 -14.43 27.83
CA LYS A 55 -13.49 -15.03 26.85
C LYS A 55 -12.29 -14.12 26.58
N THR A 56 -12.51 -12.81 26.40
CA THR A 56 -11.46 -11.82 26.15
C THR A 56 -10.50 -11.73 27.34
N LEU A 57 -11.02 -11.56 28.54
CA LEU A 57 -10.20 -11.47 29.77
C LEU A 57 -9.41 -12.77 30.01
N ARG A 58 -10.04 -13.93 29.83
CA ARG A 58 -9.37 -15.23 29.96
C ARG A 58 -8.25 -15.39 28.94
N LYS A 59 -8.47 -14.95 27.69
CA LYS A 59 -7.48 -15.01 26.62
C LYS A 59 -6.28 -14.11 26.93
N ARG A 60 -6.52 -12.87 27.37
CA ARG A 60 -5.47 -11.94 27.81
C ARG A 60 -4.65 -12.49 28.98
N HIS A 61 -5.32 -13.02 29.99
CA HIS A 61 -4.63 -13.59 31.16
C HIS A 61 -3.77 -14.82 30.82
N ARG A 62 -4.19 -15.60 29.81
CA ARG A 62 -3.47 -16.81 29.36
C ARG A 62 -2.52 -16.59 28.20
N SER A 63 -2.31 -15.37 27.79
CA SER A 63 -1.40 -15.04 26.70
C SER A 63 0.04 -15.48 27.04
N THR A 64 0.68 -16.12 26.09
CA THR A 64 2.10 -16.50 26.16
C THR A 64 3.03 -15.32 25.84
N PHE A 65 2.48 -14.15 25.58
CA PHE A 65 3.21 -12.94 25.19
C PHE A 65 3.13 -11.82 26.24
N ASN A 66 2.57 -12.08 27.43
CA ASN A 66 2.42 -11.06 28.47
C ASN A 66 3.77 -10.53 29.02
N ASP A 67 4.84 -11.23 28.78
CA ASP A 67 6.22 -10.84 29.12
C ASP A 67 6.87 -9.95 28.05
N LEU A 68 6.30 -9.88 26.84
CA LEU A 68 6.82 -9.01 25.79
C LEU A 68 6.42 -7.55 26.01
N PRO A 69 7.35 -6.61 25.75
CA PRO A 69 7.04 -5.18 25.84
C PRO A 69 6.08 -4.75 24.72
N GLY A 70 5.26 -3.75 25.03
CA GLY A 70 4.34 -3.16 24.07
C GLY A 70 3.59 -1.96 24.63
N PRO A 71 2.81 -1.26 23.79
CA PRO A 71 2.00 -0.14 24.26
C PRO A 71 0.92 -0.63 25.22
N GLN A 72 0.79 0.02 26.36
CA GLN A 72 -0.26 -0.32 27.34
C GLN A 72 -1.56 0.43 27.02
N SER A 73 -2.69 -0.24 27.26
CA SER A 73 -4.01 0.37 27.16
C SER A 73 -4.88 -0.06 28.33
N LEU A 74 -5.69 0.86 28.81
CA LEU A 74 -6.72 0.58 29.80
C LEU A 74 -7.97 -0.05 29.18
N ASN A 75 -8.09 -0.02 27.85
CA ASN A 75 -9.26 -0.56 27.16
C ASN A 75 -9.06 -2.04 26.82
N TRP A 76 -9.56 -2.91 27.67
CA TRP A 76 -9.44 -4.35 27.54
C TRP A 76 -10.23 -4.96 26.36
N LEU A 77 -11.18 -4.23 25.75
CA LEU A 77 -12.04 -4.72 24.68
C LEU A 77 -11.40 -4.59 23.29
N TYR A 78 -10.82 -3.44 22.97
CA TYR A 78 -10.22 -3.16 21.67
C TYR A 78 -8.75 -2.72 21.72
N ASP A 79 -8.21 -2.47 22.92
CA ASP A 79 -6.82 -2.09 23.19
C ASP A 79 -6.31 -1.00 22.21
N ARG A 80 -5.23 -1.26 21.49
CA ARG A 80 -4.56 -0.33 20.58
C ARG A 80 -4.83 -0.59 19.10
N VAL A 81 -5.79 -1.49 18.77
CA VAL A 81 -6.00 -1.88 17.36
C VAL A 81 -6.44 -0.70 16.48
N PHE A 82 -7.17 0.26 17.02
CA PHE A 82 -7.61 1.43 16.26
C PHE A 82 -6.48 2.45 16.07
N ASP A 83 -5.56 2.56 17.01
CA ASP A 83 -4.42 3.46 16.94
C ASP A 83 -3.50 3.17 15.73
N ILE A 84 -3.53 1.92 15.23
CA ILE A 84 -2.80 1.52 14.02
C ILE A 84 -3.34 2.22 12.77
N PHE A 85 -4.65 2.54 12.78
CA PHE A 85 -5.35 3.16 11.65
C PHE A 85 -5.55 4.67 11.82
N ASP A 86 -4.98 5.28 12.89
CA ASP A 86 -5.00 6.72 13.07
C ASP A 86 -4.16 7.43 12.01
N GLU A 87 -4.54 8.65 11.68
CA GLU A 87 -3.81 9.48 10.74
C GLU A 87 -2.82 10.41 11.47
N PRO A 88 -1.60 10.56 10.96
CA PRO A 88 -1.01 9.89 9.79
C PRO A 88 -0.81 8.39 10.02
N LEU A 89 -1.13 7.61 8.99
CA LEU A 89 -1.08 6.15 9.07
C LEU A 89 0.29 5.67 9.56
N ALA A 90 0.28 4.76 10.52
CA ALA A 90 1.45 4.16 11.14
C ALA A 90 2.27 5.07 12.09
N LYS A 91 1.84 6.32 12.35
CA LYS A 91 2.55 7.21 13.28
C LYS A 91 2.69 6.57 14.67
N ASN A 92 1.58 6.15 15.25
CA ASN A 92 1.58 5.55 16.59
C ASN A 92 2.51 4.33 16.68
N VAL A 93 2.53 3.47 15.67
CA VAL A 93 3.43 2.30 15.66
C VAL A 93 4.90 2.73 15.56
N THR A 94 5.18 3.79 14.80
CA THR A 94 6.53 4.37 14.70
C THR A 94 6.98 4.93 16.06
N ASP A 95 6.11 5.68 16.72
CA ASP A 95 6.37 6.24 18.04
C ASP A 95 6.65 5.10 19.06
N TRP A 96 5.80 4.05 19.10
CA TRP A 96 5.99 2.92 20.01
C TRP A 96 7.31 2.19 19.79
N ILE A 97 7.73 1.99 18.51
CA ILE A 97 9.01 1.33 18.19
C ILE A 97 10.20 2.20 18.60
N ASN A 98 10.10 3.53 18.48
CA ASN A 98 11.18 4.45 18.78
C ASN A 98 11.26 4.85 20.26
N GLU A 99 10.14 4.76 21.02
CA GLU A 99 10.07 5.15 22.43
C GLU A 99 10.77 4.18 23.38
N ARG A 100 10.94 2.91 23.01
CA ARG A 100 11.51 1.90 23.91
C ARG A 100 12.30 0.83 23.18
N ALA A 101 13.21 0.18 23.91
CA ALA A 101 13.92 -0.98 23.40
C ALA A 101 13.05 -2.26 23.45
N TYR A 102 13.26 -3.12 22.46
CA TYR A 102 12.65 -4.45 22.36
C TYR A 102 13.75 -5.51 22.33
N PRO A 103 14.24 -5.99 23.50
CA PRO A 103 15.40 -6.88 23.57
C PRO A 103 15.23 -8.16 22.73
N ASP A 104 14.01 -8.71 22.69
CA ASP A 104 13.70 -9.89 21.88
C ASP A 104 13.41 -9.54 20.41
N GLY A 105 13.45 -8.26 20.02
CA GLY A 105 13.07 -7.80 18.68
C GLY A 105 11.59 -7.97 18.37
N LEU A 106 10.74 -8.11 19.39
CA LEU A 106 9.29 -8.33 19.25
C LEU A 106 8.50 -7.38 20.16
N MET A 107 7.52 -6.71 19.57
CA MET A 107 6.52 -5.91 20.30
C MET A 107 5.20 -6.68 20.31
N HIS A 108 4.49 -6.65 21.46
CA HIS A 108 3.18 -7.28 21.60
C HIS A 108 2.12 -6.28 22.03
N PHE A 109 0.92 -6.40 21.48
CA PHE A 109 -0.27 -5.72 21.97
C PHE A 109 -1.52 -6.56 21.66
N PHE A 110 -2.61 -6.25 22.36
CA PHE A 110 -3.89 -6.86 22.08
C PHE A 110 -4.70 -5.99 21.13
N GLY A 111 -5.52 -6.64 20.32
CA GLY A 111 -6.52 -6.01 19.50
C GLY A 111 -7.94 -6.39 19.92
N LEU A 112 -8.88 -6.27 18.98
CA LEU A 112 -10.29 -6.56 19.23
C LEU A 112 -10.49 -7.94 19.86
N PHE A 113 -11.26 -7.97 20.94
CA PHE A 113 -11.64 -9.18 21.68
C PHE A 113 -10.43 -10.04 22.09
N GLY A 114 -9.33 -9.38 22.49
CA GLY A 114 -8.12 -10.06 22.92
C GLY A 114 -7.40 -10.82 21.81
N SER A 115 -7.57 -10.42 20.54
CA SER A 115 -6.71 -10.90 19.48
C SER A 115 -5.28 -10.41 19.69
N GLU A 116 -4.29 -11.28 19.45
CA GLU A 116 -2.90 -10.99 19.74
C GLU A 116 -2.19 -10.52 18.48
N TYR A 117 -1.44 -9.43 18.60
CA TYR A 117 -0.61 -8.87 17.56
C TYR A 117 0.85 -8.88 18.01
N ILE A 118 1.70 -9.49 17.20
CA ILE A 118 3.16 -9.45 17.32
C ILE A 118 3.69 -8.59 16.19
N VAL A 119 4.59 -7.66 16.51
CA VAL A 119 5.26 -6.81 15.54
C VAL A 119 6.76 -7.06 15.66
N PRO A 120 7.40 -7.66 14.66
CA PRO A 120 8.86 -7.72 14.59
C PRO A 120 9.43 -6.32 14.46
N THR A 121 10.38 -5.95 15.33
CA THR A 121 11.01 -4.64 15.39
C THR A 121 12.44 -4.64 14.89
N ASP A 122 13.01 -5.81 14.63
CA ASP A 122 14.36 -5.99 14.08
C ASP A 122 14.35 -6.76 12.74
N HIS A 123 15.50 -6.74 12.06
CA HIS A 123 15.64 -7.35 10.74
C HIS A 123 15.59 -8.87 10.75
N GLU A 124 16.00 -9.53 11.84
CA GLU A 124 16.01 -11.00 11.96
C GLU A 124 14.57 -11.52 11.98
N GLY A 125 13.72 -10.98 12.86
CA GLY A 125 12.30 -11.32 12.92
C GLY A 125 11.57 -11.00 11.62
N LEU A 126 11.91 -9.88 10.97
CA LEU A 126 11.36 -9.54 9.65
C LEU A 126 11.75 -10.54 8.56
N VAL A 127 13.01 -10.99 8.52
CA VAL A 127 13.48 -12.01 7.57
C VAL A 127 12.75 -13.33 7.80
N GLU A 128 12.56 -13.76 9.05
CA GLU A 128 11.82 -14.99 9.34
C GLU A 128 10.38 -14.92 8.82
N VAL A 129 9.66 -13.85 9.14
CA VAL A 129 8.23 -13.71 8.76
C VAL A 129 8.04 -13.50 7.26
N LEU A 130 8.90 -12.70 6.62
CA LEU A 130 8.71 -12.27 5.23
C LEU A 130 9.41 -13.18 4.22
N SER A 131 10.41 -13.95 4.63
CA SER A 131 11.21 -14.77 3.73
C SER A 131 11.23 -16.24 4.15
N THR A 132 11.98 -16.60 5.20
CA THR A 132 12.28 -18.00 5.51
C THR A 132 11.07 -18.83 5.93
N ARG A 133 10.12 -18.23 6.64
CA ARG A 133 8.87 -18.86 7.10
C ARG A 133 7.62 -18.20 6.51
N SER A 134 7.73 -17.50 5.39
CA SER A 134 6.65 -16.68 4.85
C SER A 134 5.35 -17.43 4.55
N TYR A 135 5.42 -18.74 4.28
CA TYR A 135 4.25 -19.60 4.05
C TYR A 135 3.68 -20.23 5.32
N ASP A 136 4.23 -19.93 6.51
CA ASP A 136 3.56 -20.19 7.79
C ASP A 136 2.49 -19.14 8.09
N TYR A 137 2.46 -18.08 7.29
CA TYR A 137 1.57 -16.94 7.44
C TYR A 137 0.76 -16.68 6.19
N GLU A 138 -0.48 -16.20 6.38
CA GLU A 138 -1.37 -15.69 5.34
C GLU A 138 -1.86 -14.29 5.67
N LYS A 139 -2.30 -13.55 4.68
CA LYS A 139 -3.10 -12.33 4.92
C LYS A 139 -4.38 -12.72 5.66
N PRO A 140 -4.84 -11.93 6.65
CA PRO A 140 -6.10 -12.20 7.34
C PRO A 140 -7.26 -12.40 6.36
N ARG A 141 -8.12 -13.38 6.63
CA ARG A 141 -9.24 -13.72 5.71
C ARG A 141 -10.14 -12.52 5.41
N ALA A 142 -10.40 -11.69 6.42
CA ALA A 142 -11.22 -10.51 6.25
C ALA A 142 -10.57 -9.46 5.35
N PHE A 143 -9.25 -9.24 5.48
CA PHE A 143 -8.50 -8.39 4.57
C PHE A 143 -8.60 -8.91 3.13
N ARG A 144 -8.39 -10.22 2.91
CA ARG A 144 -8.51 -10.82 1.56
C ARG A 144 -9.91 -10.65 0.98
N ARG A 145 -10.96 -10.94 1.76
CA ARG A 145 -12.36 -10.79 1.36
C ARG A 145 -12.68 -9.35 0.95
N TYR A 146 -12.15 -8.37 1.67
CA TYR A 146 -12.30 -6.97 1.33
C TYR A 146 -11.50 -6.61 0.07
N SER A 147 -10.25 -7.08 -0.03
CA SER A 147 -9.31 -6.76 -1.12
C SER A 147 -9.73 -7.35 -2.47
N VAL A 148 -10.46 -8.47 -2.51
CA VAL A 148 -10.98 -9.08 -3.74
C VAL A 148 -11.87 -8.11 -4.53
N ARG A 149 -12.54 -7.17 -3.88
CA ARG A 149 -13.33 -6.12 -4.55
C ARG A 149 -12.47 -5.23 -5.45
N PHE A 150 -11.24 -4.96 -5.04
CA PHE A 150 -10.30 -4.09 -5.78
C PHE A 150 -9.49 -4.87 -6.81
N PHE A 151 -8.94 -5.98 -6.36
CA PHE A 151 -7.91 -6.72 -7.09
C PHE A 151 -8.43 -7.99 -7.77
N GLY A 152 -9.66 -8.43 -7.47
CA GLY A 152 -10.16 -9.71 -7.94
C GLY A 152 -9.39 -10.90 -7.34
N ASP A 153 -9.50 -12.07 -7.95
CA ASP A 153 -8.65 -13.23 -7.66
C ASP A 153 -7.30 -13.05 -8.36
N SER A 154 -6.29 -12.65 -7.62
CA SER A 154 -5.02 -12.23 -8.17
C SER A 154 -3.85 -12.50 -7.21
N LEU A 155 -2.62 -12.26 -7.68
CA LEU A 155 -1.41 -12.42 -6.89
C LEU A 155 -1.47 -11.71 -5.52
N VAL A 156 -2.19 -10.57 -5.43
CA VAL A 156 -2.35 -9.82 -4.19
C VAL A 156 -3.29 -10.51 -3.19
N THR A 157 -4.32 -11.19 -3.68
CA THR A 157 -5.35 -11.84 -2.84
C THR A 157 -5.12 -13.33 -2.64
N GLN A 158 -4.30 -13.95 -3.49
CA GLN A 158 -3.94 -15.37 -3.43
C GLN A 158 -2.95 -15.69 -2.32
N GLU A 159 -2.98 -16.95 -1.88
CA GLU A 159 -2.14 -17.49 -0.81
C GLU A 159 -1.55 -18.86 -1.18
N GLN A 160 -0.58 -19.31 -0.40
CA GLN A 160 0.03 -20.63 -0.45
C GLN A 160 0.51 -21.05 -1.85
N GLU A 161 0.16 -22.24 -2.29
CA GLU A 161 0.61 -22.82 -3.57
C GLU A 161 0.12 -22.03 -4.79
N VAL A 162 -1.11 -21.50 -4.75
CA VAL A 162 -1.66 -20.69 -5.84
C VAL A 162 -0.84 -19.40 -6.00
N HIS A 163 -0.55 -18.71 -4.89
CA HIS A 163 0.31 -17.54 -4.90
C HIS A 163 1.71 -17.89 -5.44
N ASN A 164 2.33 -18.97 -4.95
CA ASN A 164 3.67 -19.38 -5.36
C ASN A 164 3.74 -19.71 -6.86
N ARG A 165 2.77 -20.48 -7.36
CA ARG A 165 2.64 -20.81 -8.80
C ARG A 165 2.53 -19.55 -9.65
N ASN A 166 1.58 -18.68 -9.31
CA ASN A 166 1.30 -17.48 -10.09
C ASN A 166 2.46 -16.48 -9.99
N ARG A 167 3.09 -16.32 -8.83
CA ARG A 167 4.29 -15.50 -8.69
C ARG A 167 5.43 -15.95 -9.61
N LYS A 168 5.70 -17.25 -9.68
CA LYS A 168 6.72 -17.81 -10.59
C LYS A 168 6.40 -17.52 -12.06
N THR A 169 5.12 -17.44 -12.41
CA THR A 169 4.67 -17.09 -13.76
C THR A 169 4.87 -15.60 -14.07
N PHE A 170 4.72 -14.71 -13.07
CA PHE A 170 4.90 -13.26 -13.25
C PHE A 170 6.35 -12.78 -13.18
N MET A 171 7.20 -13.42 -12.38
CA MET A 171 8.59 -12.98 -12.19
C MET A 171 9.38 -12.74 -13.49
N PRO A 172 9.30 -13.62 -14.52
CA PRO A 172 10.01 -13.40 -15.78
C PRO A 172 9.55 -12.15 -16.54
N VAL A 173 8.29 -11.72 -16.37
CA VAL A 173 7.74 -10.53 -17.04
C VAL A 173 8.45 -9.26 -16.55
N PHE A 174 8.77 -9.21 -15.25
CA PHE A 174 9.42 -8.08 -14.60
C PHE A 174 10.94 -8.22 -14.50
N ASN A 175 11.56 -9.01 -15.39
CA ASN A 175 13.01 -9.12 -15.48
C ASN A 175 13.63 -7.87 -16.10
N GLN A 176 14.95 -7.70 -15.94
CA GLN A 176 15.67 -6.52 -16.42
C GLN A 176 15.59 -6.34 -17.95
N THR A 177 15.61 -7.44 -18.71
CA THR A 177 15.51 -7.40 -20.18
C THR A 177 14.18 -6.78 -20.63
N ASN A 178 13.06 -7.22 -20.05
CA ASN A 178 11.75 -6.69 -20.39
C ASN A 178 11.59 -5.24 -19.93
N ILE A 179 12.17 -4.88 -18.78
CA ILE A 179 12.16 -3.50 -18.29
C ILE A 179 12.95 -2.59 -19.24
N ASN A 180 14.07 -3.04 -19.77
CA ASN A 180 14.86 -2.26 -20.75
C ASN A 180 14.03 -1.91 -21.99
N VAL A 181 13.16 -2.82 -22.43
CA VAL A 181 12.30 -2.59 -23.60
C VAL A 181 11.24 -1.51 -23.32
N VAL A 182 10.72 -1.43 -22.09
CA VAL A 182 9.67 -0.43 -21.76
C VAL A 182 10.24 0.92 -21.32
N ARG A 183 11.54 1.05 -21.08
CA ARG A 183 12.20 2.31 -20.66
C ARG A 183 11.90 3.49 -21.61
N PRO A 184 11.99 3.38 -22.94
CA PRO A 184 11.66 4.48 -23.85
C PRO A 184 10.22 4.97 -23.70
N LEU A 185 9.27 4.04 -23.45
CA LEU A 185 7.89 4.39 -23.14
C LEU A 185 7.80 5.20 -21.84
N LEU A 186 8.50 4.77 -20.78
CA LEU A 186 8.50 5.48 -19.49
C LEU A 186 9.04 6.92 -19.67
N THR A 187 10.10 7.08 -20.45
CA THR A 187 10.68 8.38 -20.80
C THR A 187 9.69 9.24 -21.60
N ALA A 188 9.03 8.66 -22.62
CA ALA A 188 8.02 9.37 -23.41
C ALA A 188 6.82 9.83 -22.54
N LYS A 189 6.35 8.99 -21.62
CA LYS A 189 5.27 9.36 -20.68
C LYS A 189 5.71 10.43 -19.68
N SER A 190 6.94 10.40 -19.24
CA SER A 190 7.50 11.44 -18.36
C SER A 190 7.62 12.79 -19.09
N ARG A 191 7.97 12.80 -20.38
CA ARG A 191 7.92 14.02 -21.20
C ARG A 191 6.49 14.55 -21.36
N GLN A 192 5.53 13.68 -21.67
CA GLN A 192 4.13 14.05 -21.77
C GLN A 192 3.61 14.69 -20.46
N PHE A 193 4.03 14.17 -19.31
CA PHE A 193 3.75 14.77 -18.01
C PHE A 193 4.32 16.19 -17.91
N ASN A 194 5.59 16.38 -18.25
CA ASN A 194 6.24 17.68 -18.21
C ASN A 194 5.59 18.69 -19.18
N ASP A 195 5.20 18.24 -20.38
CA ASP A 195 4.50 19.09 -21.36
C ASP A 195 3.13 19.55 -20.82
N TYR A 196 2.41 18.63 -20.13
CA TYR A 196 1.16 18.99 -19.47
C TYR A 196 1.40 20.03 -18.36
N ILE A 197 2.42 19.87 -17.51
CA ILE A 197 2.78 20.88 -16.51
C ILE A 197 3.09 22.21 -17.18
N SER A 198 3.90 22.24 -18.24
CA SER A 198 4.19 23.49 -18.98
C SER A 198 2.95 24.14 -19.57
N SER A 199 1.97 23.36 -20.05
CA SER A 199 0.70 23.92 -20.52
C SER A 199 -0.07 24.59 -19.38
N VAL A 200 -0.11 23.99 -18.18
CA VAL A 200 -0.73 24.60 -17.00
C VAL A 200 -0.02 25.91 -16.62
N LEU A 201 1.32 26.00 -16.75
CA LEU A 201 2.08 27.23 -16.50
C LEU A 201 1.74 28.33 -17.49
N THR A 202 1.33 27.98 -18.71
CA THR A 202 0.97 28.94 -19.77
C THR A 202 -0.46 29.48 -19.61
N ASP A 203 -1.37 28.62 -19.16
CA ASP A 203 -2.80 28.97 -19.02
C ASP A 203 -3.07 29.92 -17.83
N VAL A 204 -2.17 29.98 -16.85
CA VAL A 204 -2.22 30.94 -15.75
C VAL A 204 -1.70 32.29 -16.25
N GLY A 205 -2.62 33.10 -16.83
CA GLY A 205 -2.33 34.35 -17.50
C GLY A 205 -1.49 35.37 -16.73
N GLU A 206 -1.00 36.39 -17.40
CA GLU A 206 -0.04 37.46 -17.13
C GLU A 206 0.01 38.12 -15.72
N GLY A 207 -0.78 37.65 -14.75
CA GLY A 207 -0.88 38.23 -13.39
C GLY A 207 0.06 37.64 -12.31
N GLN A 208 0.71 36.48 -12.52
CA GLN A 208 1.71 35.95 -11.60
C GLN A 208 3.11 36.21 -12.16
N LYS A 209 3.71 37.28 -11.69
CA LYS A 209 5.03 37.75 -12.10
C LYS A 209 6.12 36.69 -12.01
N GLU A 210 6.98 36.68 -13.02
CA GLU A 210 8.28 36.04 -13.11
C GLU A 210 9.05 36.06 -11.79
N ARG A 211 9.20 34.89 -11.17
CA ARG A 211 10.27 34.63 -10.23
C ARG A 211 11.35 33.85 -10.98
N ARG A 212 12.61 34.31 -10.88
CA ARG A 212 13.77 33.68 -11.54
C ARG A 212 13.70 33.63 -13.10
N GLY A 213 12.92 34.52 -13.74
CA GLY A 213 12.91 34.63 -15.20
C GLY A 213 12.12 33.56 -15.97
N GLY A 214 11.42 32.61 -15.29
CA GLY A 214 10.63 31.55 -15.91
C GLY A 214 9.14 31.61 -15.59
N ARG A 215 8.33 30.92 -16.37
CA ARG A 215 6.88 30.77 -16.12
C ARG A 215 6.65 29.98 -14.83
N THR A 216 5.82 30.48 -13.96
CA THR A 216 5.55 29.89 -12.63
C THR A 216 4.07 29.69 -12.39
N ALA A 217 3.68 28.53 -11.85
CA ALA A 217 2.31 28.30 -11.36
C ALA A 217 2.29 27.33 -10.16
N ILE A 218 1.18 27.38 -9.43
CA ILE A 218 0.85 26.42 -8.39
C ILE A 218 0.04 25.30 -9.02
N VAL A 219 0.51 24.06 -8.85
CA VAL A 219 0.00 22.88 -9.55
C VAL A 219 -0.55 21.86 -8.54
N PRO A 220 -1.79 21.34 -8.70
CA PRO A 220 -2.31 20.24 -7.88
C PRO A 220 -1.66 18.92 -8.28
N ILE A 221 -0.45 18.70 -7.77
CA ILE A 221 0.47 17.68 -8.30
C ILE A 221 -0.04 16.26 -8.16
N THR A 222 -0.72 15.94 -7.04
CA THR A 222 -1.18 14.57 -6.78
C THR A 222 -2.16 14.10 -7.86
N ASP A 223 -3.17 14.91 -8.23
CA ASP A 223 -4.14 14.53 -9.26
C ASP A 223 -3.47 14.25 -10.62
N ILE A 224 -2.51 15.11 -11.00
CA ILE A 224 -1.81 14.99 -12.28
C ILE A 224 -0.91 13.76 -12.30
N VAL A 225 -0.20 13.49 -11.22
CA VAL A 225 0.63 12.28 -11.07
C VAL A 225 -0.21 11.02 -11.19
N PHE A 226 -1.38 11.00 -10.53
CA PHE A 226 -2.27 9.83 -10.62
C PHE A 226 -2.83 9.62 -12.03
N ARG A 227 -3.09 10.67 -12.80
CA ARG A 227 -3.45 10.54 -14.22
C ARG A 227 -2.29 9.95 -15.03
N ALA A 228 -1.09 10.47 -14.87
CA ALA A 228 0.08 9.99 -15.60
C ALA A 228 0.42 8.52 -15.28
N THR A 229 0.32 8.12 -14.00
CA THR A 229 0.57 6.73 -13.60
C THR A 229 -0.54 5.78 -14.06
N MET A 230 -1.78 6.25 -14.18
CA MET A 230 -2.87 5.48 -14.78
C MET A 230 -2.59 5.18 -16.25
N ASP A 231 -2.18 6.18 -17.03
CA ASP A 231 -1.83 6.00 -18.45
C ASP A 231 -0.68 5.00 -18.61
N THR A 232 0.38 5.15 -17.81
CA THR A 232 1.51 4.21 -17.83
C THR A 232 1.07 2.80 -17.43
N GLY A 233 0.30 2.66 -16.36
CA GLY A 233 -0.18 1.37 -15.85
C GLY A 233 -1.09 0.66 -16.84
N SER A 234 -1.97 1.37 -17.54
CA SER A 234 -2.86 0.79 -18.54
C SER A 234 -2.13 0.32 -19.79
N ILE A 235 -1.11 1.06 -20.25
CA ILE A 235 -0.26 0.62 -21.37
C ILE A 235 0.49 -0.66 -20.98
N LEU A 236 1.10 -0.70 -19.81
CA LEU A 236 1.85 -1.87 -19.36
C LEU A 236 0.98 -3.10 -19.14
N ALA A 237 -0.27 -2.91 -18.69
CA ALA A 237 -1.21 -3.99 -18.45
C ALA A 237 -1.92 -4.47 -19.72
N LEU A 238 -2.40 -3.53 -20.53
CA LEU A 238 -3.35 -3.77 -21.62
C LEU A 238 -2.80 -3.37 -23.00
N GLY A 239 -1.69 -2.66 -23.07
CA GLY A 239 -1.20 -2.05 -24.29
C GLY A 239 -2.05 -0.86 -24.78
N ILE A 240 -2.84 -0.24 -23.88
CA ILE A 240 -3.79 0.82 -24.20
C ILE A 240 -3.42 2.10 -23.44
N ASP A 241 -3.20 3.20 -24.18
CA ASP A 241 -3.07 4.53 -23.57
C ASP A 241 -4.46 5.12 -23.30
N LEU A 242 -4.79 5.30 -22.03
CA LEU A 242 -6.08 5.90 -21.63
C LEU A 242 -6.12 7.41 -21.83
N GLU A 243 -4.97 8.07 -22.01
CA GLU A 243 -4.84 9.53 -22.14
C GLU A 243 -5.54 10.31 -21.01
N THR A 244 -5.52 9.76 -19.80
CA THR A 244 -6.19 10.38 -18.65
C THR A 244 -5.55 11.70 -18.27
N ILE A 245 -4.26 11.88 -18.55
CA ILE A 245 -3.56 13.16 -18.36
C ILE A 245 -4.17 14.26 -19.24
N LYS A 246 -4.65 13.92 -20.44
CA LYS A 246 -5.35 14.82 -21.35
C LYS A 246 -6.86 14.96 -21.03
N GLY A 247 -7.32 14.39 -19.92
CA GLY A 247 -8.72 14.43 -19.51
C GLY A 247 -9.64 13.41 -20.20
N ARG A 248 -9.09 12.48 -21.01
CA ARG A 248 -9.83 11.40 -21.66
C ARG A 248 -9.98 10.19 -20.71
N ASN A 249 -10.93 9.32 -20.97
CA ASN A 249 -11.12 8.02 -20.25
C ASN A 249 -11.02 8.08 -18.72
N THR A 250 -11.45 9.20 -18.12
CA THR A 250 -11.31 9.46 -16.68
C THR A 250 -12.26 8.63 -15.80
N HIS A 251 -13.18 7.85 -16.41
CA HIS A 251 -14.14 7.03 -15.67
C HIS A 251 -13.44 5.93 -14.83
N MET A 252 -12.42 5.25 -15.38
CA MET A 252 -11.62 4.27 -14.62
C MET A 252 -10.86 4.94 -13.47
N LEU A 253 -10.25 6.10 -13.72
CA LEU A 253 -9.58 6.87 -12.68
C LEU A 253 -10.54 7.22 -11.53
N ARG A 254 -11.76 7.68 -11.86
CA ARG A 254 -12.79 7.97 -10.86
C ARG A 254 -13.23 6.74 -10.09
N ALA A 255 -13.40 5.61 -10.77
CA ALA A 255 -13.74 4.34 -10.12
C ALA A 255 -12.63 3.90 -9.14
N PHE A 256 -11.37 3.94 -9.54
CA PHE A 256 -10.26 3.65 -8.64
C PHE A 256 -10.19 4.63 -7.47
N LYS A 257 -10.33 5.94 -7.71
CA LYS A 257 -10.39 6.93 -6.62
C LYS A 257 -11.52 6.62 -5.63
N THR A 258 -12.71 6.24 -6.13
CA THR A 258 -13.83 5.84 -5.28
C THR A 258 -13.48 4.62 -4.43
N LEU A 259 -12.83 3.62 -4.99
CA LEU A 259 -12.46 2.40 -4.26
C LEU A 259 -11.37 2.67 -3.20
N PHE A 260 -10.31 3.38 -3.55
CA PHE A 260 -9.12 3.55 -2.69
C PHE A 260 -9.21 4.72 -1.72
N ALA A 261 -10.07 5.72 -1.98
CA ALA A 261 -10.25 6.82 -1.05
C ALA A 261 -10.58 6.31 0.37
N SER A 262 -9.85 6.82 1.36
CA SER A 262 -10.13 6.55 2.76
C SER A 262 -11.15 7.55 3.29
N ASN A 263 -12.16 7.06 4.00
CA ASN A 263 -13.06 7.87 4.80
C ASN A 263 -13.49 7.11 6.06
N ARG A 264 -14.05 7.82 7.02
CA ARG A 264 -14.51 7.23 8.29
C ARG A 264 -15.50 6.09 8.08
N GLN A 265 -16.39 6.21 7.09
CA GLN A 265 -17.40 5.18 6.82
C GLN A 265 -16.74 3.89 6.32
N LYS A 266 -15.77 3.96 5.42
CA LYS A 266 -15.01 2.80 4.93
C LYS A 266 -14.20 2.14 6.05
N LYS A 267 -13.57 2.93 6.93
CA LYS A 267 -12.85 2.40 8.10
C LYS A 267 -13.81 1.62 9.02
N ILE A 268 -14.98 2.19 9.34
CA ILE A 268 -16.01 1.52 10.13
C ILE A 268 -16.48 0.24 9.42
N ARG A 269 -16.77 0.31 8.13
CA ARG A 269 -17.20 -0.85 7.33
C ARG A 269 -16.13 -1.92 7.28
N PHE A 270 -14.88 -1.56 7.10
CA PHE A 270 -13.77 -2.53 7.17
C PHE A 270 -13.76 -3.27 8.51
N VAL A 271 -13.96 -2.58 9.62
CA VAL A 271 -14.05 -3.18 10.96
C VAL A 271 -15.28 -4.08 11.07
N LEU A 272 -16.46 -3.61 10.66
CA LEU A 272 -17.71 -4.40 10.70
C LEU A 272 -17.59 -5.66 9.82
N HIS A 273 -17.01 -5.54 8.62
CA HIS A 273 -16.76 -6.66 7.72
C HIS A 273 -15.83 -7.73 8.31
N ASN A 274 -14.96 -7.32 9.26
CA ASN A 274 -14.10 -8.23 10.01
C ASN A 274 -14.83 -8.90 11.20
N LEU A 275 -15.80 -8.21 11.79
CA LEU A 275 -16.48 -8.65 13.00
C LEU A 275 -17.76 -9.44 12.71
N LEU A 276 -18.49 -9.06 11.67
CA LEU A 276 -19.79 -9.61 11.38
C LEU A 276 -19.71 -10.81 10.40
N PRO A 277 -20.55 -11.81 10.58
CA PRO A 277 -20.80 -12.80 9.54
C PRO A 277 -21.24 -12.13 8.24
N SER A 278 -20.80 -12.65 7.11
CA SER A 278 -21.06 -12.05 5.79
C SER A 278 -22.54 -11.87 5.44
N TRP A 279 -23.43 -12.67 6.03
CA TRP A 279 -24.87 -12.54 5.83
C TRP A 279 -25.46 -11.33 6.59
N ILE A 280 -24.96 -11.00 7.79
CA ILE A 280 -25.38 -9.80 8.52
C ILE A 280 -24.88 -8.54 7.82
N ASP A 281 -23.63 -8.57 7.38
CA ASP A 281 -23.01 -7.45 6.67
C ASP A 281 -23.80 -7.04 5.42
N ARG A 282 -24.35 -8.03 4.69
CA ARG A 282 -25.24 -7.81 3.53
C ARG A 282 -26.60 -7.20 3.88
N LEU A 283 -27.07 -7.36 5.11
CA LEU A 283 -28.36 -6.78 5.56
C LEU A 283 -28.26 -5.30 5.94
N ILE A 284 -27.03 -4.74 6.01
CA ILE A 284 -26.80 -3.34 6.35
C ILE A 284 -26.24 -2.59 5.12
N PRO A 285 -27.04 -2.41 4.05
CA PRO A 285 -26.57 -1.71 2.87
C PRO A 285 -26.33 -0.22 3.22
N SER A 286 -25.24 0.33 2.72
CA SER A 286 -24.95 1.77 2.78
C SER A 286 -24.78 2.31 1.38
N GLU A 287 -24.98 3.60 1.19
CA GLU A 287 -24.71 4.24 -0.11
C GLU A 287 -23.25 4.13 -0.51
N GLU A 288 -22.34 4.13 0.49
CA GLU A 288 -20.91 3.90 0.26
C GLU A 288 -20.66 2.51 -0.35
N GLU A 289 -21.31 1.46 0.19
CA GLU A 289 -21.22 0.09 -0.33
C GLU A 289 -21.70 0.00 -1.77
N LYS A 290 -22.88 0.57 -2.06
CA LYS A 290 -23.42 0.63 -3.42
C LYS A 290 -22.51 1.41 -4.38
N SER A 291 -21.85 2.47 -3.88
CA SER A 291 -20.89 3.25 -4.66
C SER A 291 -19.64 2.43 -4.99
N MET A 292 -19.14 1.66 -4.01
CA MET A 292 -18.01 0.75 -4.23
C MET A 292 -18.36 -0.39 -5.19
N ASP A 293 -19.55 -0.98 -5.07
CA ASP A 293 -20.00 -2.05 -5.98
C ASP A 293 -20.14 -1.52 -7.42
N ARG A 294 -20.73 -0.33 -7.61
CA ARG A 294 -20.80 0.33 -8.93
C ARG A 294 -19.41 0.60 -9.51
N ALA A 295 -18.49 1.12 -8.70
CA ALA A 295 -17.12 1.38 -9.13
C ALA A 295 -16.39 0.08 -9.50
N GLN A 296 -16.61 -1.00 -8.74
CA GLN A 296 -16.06 -2.32 -9.04
C GLN A 296 -16.60 -2.87 -10.37
N SER A 297 -17.93 -2.84 -10.58
CA SER A 297 -18.54 -3.31 -11.84
C SER A 297 -17.99 -2.53 -13.03
N LEU A 298 -17.94 -1.20 -12.94
CA LEU A 298 -17.39 -0.34 -13.99
C LEU A 298 -15.94 -0.71 -14.35
N LEU A 299 -15.10 -1.02 -13.36
CA LEU A 299 -13.72 -1.43 -13.62
C LEU A 299 -13.64 -2.80 -14.29
N VAL A 300 -14.47 -3.77 -13.87
CA VAL A 300 -14.52 -5.09 -14.50
C VAL A 300 -14.96 -4.95 -15.95
N ASP A 301 -16.08 -4.27 -16.19
CA ASP A 301 -16.65 -4.08 -17.52
C ASP A 301 -15.64 -3.35 -18.43
N SER A 302 -15.01 -2.26 -17.94
CA SER A 302 -14.00 -1.54 -18.72
C SER A 302 -12.79 -2.41 -19.10
N VAL A 303 -12.30 -3.24 -18.19
CA VAL A 303 -11.18 -4.16 -18.48
C VAL A 303 -11.59 -5.22 -19.49
N VAL A 304 -12.80 -5.78 -19.36
CA VAL A 304 -13.34 -6.79 -20.29
C VAL A 304 -13.52 -6.19 -21.68
N ASP A 305 -14.14 -5.01 -21.79
CA ASP A 305 -14.36 -4.33 -23.07
C ASP A 305 -13.04 -4.00 -23.79
N MET A 306 -12.04 -3.48 -23.05
CA MET A 306 -10.71 -3.19 -23.61
C MET A 306 -10.02 -4.47 -24.11
N MET A 307 -10.15 -5.57 -23.37
CA MET A 307 -9.60 -6.87 -23.79
C MET A 307 -10.26 -7.37 -25.07
N GLN A 308 -11.60 -7.33 -25.11
CA GLN A 308 -12.36 -7.80 -26.29
C GLN A 308 -12.02 -6.94 -27.52
N GLY A 309 -11.90 -5.62 -27.37
CA GLY A 309 -11.47 -4.73 -28.44
C GLY A 309 -10.09 -5.12 -28.98
N LYS A 310 -9.10 -5.30 -28.12
CA LYS A 310 -7.75 -5.74 -28.50
C LYS A 310 -7.71 -7.11 -29.19
N MET A 311 -8.51 -8.06 -28.71
CA MET A 311 -8.60 -9.39 -29.31
C MET A 311 -9.24 -9.35 -30.72
N ALA A 312 -10.17 -8.41 -30.97
CA ALA A 312 -10.83 -8.25 -32.26
C ALA A 312 -9.94 -7.56 -33.31
N GLU A 313 -9.07 -6.63 -32.88
CA GLU A 313 -8.22 -5.85 -33.77
C GLU A 313 -7.04 -6.64 -34.35
N ASN A 314 -6.72 -7.85 -33.86
CA ASN A 314 -5.53 -8.64 -34.21
C ASN A 314 -4.22 -7.84 -34.20
N GLU A 315 -4.24 -6.61 -33.70
CA GLU A 315 -3.08 -5.75 -33.62
C GLU A 315 -2.22 -6.14 -32.41
N VAL A 316 -1.32 -7.06 -32.67
CA VAL A 316 -0.10 -7.25 -31.86
C VAL A 316 0.80 -6.05 -32.17
N THR A 317 0.42 -4.86 -31.69
CA THR A 317 1.30 -3.71 -31.76
C THR A 317 2.51 -3.97 -30.87
N ASP A 318 3.70 -3.92 -31.47
CA ASP A 318 5.03 -4.04 -30.85
C ASP A 318 5.15 -5.05 -29.70
N GLY A 319 5.70 -6.21 -30.03
CA GLY A 319 5.73 -7.48 -29.32
C GLY A 319 6.06 -7.52 -27.82
N HIS A 320 6.28 -6.38 -27.17
CA HIS A 320 6.76 -6.31 -25.80
C HIS A 320 5.72 -5.74 -24.79
N LEU A 321 4.90 -4.77 -25.19
CA LEU A 321 3.85 -4.22 -24.33
C LEU A 321 2.67 -5.20 -24.15
N THR A 322 2.45 -6.03 -25.16
CA THR A 322 1.47 -7.13 -25.13
C THR A 322 1.98 -8.38 -24.40
N TYR A 323 3.25 -8.37 -23.92
CA TYR A 323 3.81 -9.56 -23.30
C TYR A 323 3.06 -9.97 -22.04
N LEU A 324 2.64 -9.01 -21.23
CA LEU A 324 1.87 -9.27 -20.01
C LEU A 324 0.47 -9.82 -20.34
N SER A 325 -0.21 -9.22 -21.29
CA SER A 325 -1.50 -9.72 -21.78
C SER A 325 -1.35 -11.08 -22.46
N ASN A 326 -0.30 -11.28 -23.29
CA ASN A 326 0.00 -12.56 -23.92
C ASN A 326 0.34 -13.66 -22.92
N LEU A 327 1.12 -13.34 -21.86
CA LEU A 327 1.43 -14.28 -20.80
C LEU A 327 0.17 -14.71 -20.06
N ILE A 328 -0.72 -13.77 -19.79
CA ILE A 328 -1.99 -14.01 -19.14
C ILE A 328 -2.92 -14.80 -20.08
N GLN A 329 -2.95 -14.47 -21.38
CA GLN A 329 -3.70 -15.19 -22.42
C GLN A 329 -3.15 -16.60 -22.69
N SER A 330 -1.96 -16.95 -22.21
CA SER A 330 -1.33 -18.26 -22.44
C SER A 330 -2.11 -19.48 -21.89
N GLY A 331 -3.29 -19.26 -21.35
CA GLY A 331 -4.17 -20.31 -20.79
C GLY A 331 -3.73 -20.82 -19.41
N ARG A 332 -2.76 -20.17 -18.77
CA ARG A 332 -2.28 -20.58 -17.44
C ARG A 332 -3.18 -20.14 -16.30
N PHE A 333 -4.11 -19.22 -16.57
CA PHE A 333 -5.07 -18.67 -15.61
C PHE A 333 -6.49 -19.01 -16.06
N ASN A 334 -7.38 -19.26 -15.11
CA ASN A 334 -8.80 -19.30 -15.42
C ASN A 334 -9.32 -17.86 -15.68
N HIS A 335 -10.55 -17.73 -16.17
CA HIS A 335 -11.13 -16.45 -16.57
C HIS A 335 -11.13 -15.42 -15.43
N ASP A 336 -11.54 -15.81 -14.23
CA ASP A 336 -11.63 -14.92 -13.07
C ASP A 336 -10.25 -14.49 -12.57
N GLU A 337 -9.30 -15.45 -12.53
CA GLU A 337 -7.89 -15.14 -12.24
C GLU A 337 -7.33 -14.16 -13.28
N TYR A 338 -7.61 -14.36 -14.57
CA TYR A 338 -7.16 -13.50 -15.64
C TYR A 338 -7.62 -12.05 -15.47
N ILE A 339 -8.92 -11.83 -15.29
CA ILE A 339 -9.49 -10.50 -15.02
C ILE A 339 -8.92 -9.90 -13.73
N GLY A 340 -8.80 -10.72 -12.69
CA GLY A 340 -8.19 -10.30 -11.42
C GLY A 340 -6.75 -9.85 -11.56
N GLN A 341 -5.93 -10.56 -12.35
CA GLN A 341 -4.53 -10.18 -12.59
C GLN A 341 -4.42 -8.86 -13.35
N LEU A 342 -5.22 -8.64 -14.41
CA LEU A 342 -5.22 -7.38 -15.16
C LEU A 342 -5.62 -6.19 -14.27
N ARG A 343 -6.70 -6.33 -13.52
CA ARG A 343 -7.14 -5.30 -12.55
C ARG A 343 -6.04 -5.00 -11.53
N THR A 344 -5.39 -6.05 -11.04
CA THR A 344 -4.29 -5.88 -10.07
C THR A 344 -3.11 -5.12 -10.65
N ILE A 345 -2.70 -5.40 -11.89
CA ILE A 345 -1.56 -4.73 -12.52
C ILE A 345 -1.86 -3.24 -12.72
N ILE A 346 -3.07 -2.92 -13.22
CA ILE A 346 -3.50 -1.54 -13.38
C ILE A 346 -3.56 -0.84 -12.01
N ALA A 347 -4.24 -1.45 -11.03
CA ALA A 347 -4.40 -0.88 -9.69
C ALA A 347 -3.05 -0.69 -8.97
N ALA A 348 -2.17 -1.69 -9.03
CA ALA A 348 -0.86 -1.64 -8.39
C ALA A 348 0.07 -0.61 -9.07
N GLY A 349 0.06 -0.54 -10.40
CA GLY A 349 0.85 0.43 -11.15
C GLY A 349 0.37 1.87 -10.98
N PHE A 350 -0.92 2.06 -10.79
CA PHE A 350 -1.55 3.37 -10.61
C PHE A 350 -1.41 3.88 -9.16
N GLU A 351 -1.95 3.15 -8.20
CA GLU A 351 -2.11 3.61 -6.81
C GLU A 351 -0.77 3.79 -6.10
N SER A 352 0.05 2.75 -6.08
CA SER A 352 1.32 2.80 -5.36
C SER A 352 2.35 3.69 -6.05
N SER A 353 2.42 3.67 -7.38
CA SER A 353 3.35 4.54 -8.13
C SER A 353 2.92 5.99 -8.05
N GLY A 354 1.61 6.28 -8.13
CA GLY A 354 1.08 7.63 -8.00
C GLY A 354 1.38 8.26 -6.64
N GLY A 355 1.11 7.53 -5.55
CA GLY A 355 1.42 7.97 -4.20
C GLY A 355 2.93 8.16 -3.97
N SER A 356 3.74 7.16 -4.36
CA SER A 356 5.20 7.23 -4.24
C SER A 356 5.78 8.41 -5.00
N LEU A 357 5.43 8.56 -6.27
CA LEU A 357 5.94 9.64 -7.11
C LEU A 357 5.53 11.01 -6.57
N SER A 358 4.31 11.17 -6.09
CA SER A 358 3.85 12.43 -5.46
C SER A 358 4.69 12.78 -4.24
N PHE A 359 5.03 11.80 -3.38
CA PHE A 359 5.90 12.03 -2.24
C PHE A 359 7.36 12.29 -2.63
N VAL A 360 7.88 11.65 -3.67
CA VAL A 360 9.24 11.94 -4.16
C VAL A 360 9.32 13.37 -4.69
N ILE A 361 8.30 13.86 -5.42
CA ILE A 361 8.24 15.25 -5.89
C ILE A 361 8.11 16.22 -4.69
N TYR A 362 7.34 15.86 -3.66
CA TYR A 362 7.29 16.63 -2.43
C TYR A 362 8.67 16.72 -1.75
N CYS A 363 9.37 15.60 -1.57
CA CYS A 363 10.71 15.60 -0.98
C CYS A 363 11.68 16.44 -1.80
N LEU A 364 11.58 16.41 -3.13
CA LEU A 364 12.36 17.25 -4.04
C LEU A 364 12.06 18.73 -3.79
N ALA A 365 10.78 19.10 -3.64
CA ALA A 365 10.36 20.47 -3.37
C ALA A 365 10.78 20.97 -1.99
N ALA A 366 10.71 20.11 -0.98
CA ALA A 366 11.04 20.44 0.40
C ALA A 366 12.57 20.51 0.65
N ASN A 367 13.39 19.85 -0.20
CA ASN A 367 14.83 19.75 -0.02
C ASN A 367 15.58 20.36 -1.21
N GLN A 368 15.68 21.68 -1.22
CA GLN A 368 16.25 22.45 -2.34
C GLN A 368 17.71 22.09 -2.65
N GLY A 369 18.52 21.78 -1.62
CA GLY A 369 19.88 21.29 -1.80
C GLY A 369 19.93 19.95 -2.53
N ALA A 370 19.02 19.03 -2.19
CA ALA A 370 18.89 17.74 -2.88
C ALA A 370 18.48 17.93 -4.35
N GLN A 371 17.53 18.84 -4.62
CA GLN A 371 17.12 19.19 -5.99
C GLN A 371 18.29 19.72 -6.83
N THR A 372 19.12 20.60 -6.23
CA THR A 372 20.32 21.14 -6.87
C THR A 372 21.32 20.02 -7.16
N SER A 373 21.61 19.16 -6.18
CA SER A 373 22.56 18.05 -6.35
C SER A 373 22.12 17.07 -7.45
N VAL A 374 20.82 16.76 -7.55
CA VAL A 374 20.28 15.90 -8.64
C VAL A 374 20.46 16.61 -9.99
N ARG A 375 20.22 17.93 -10.07
CA ARG A 375 20.39 18.71 -11.32
C ARG A 375 21.83 18.74 -11.77
N GLU A 376 22.77 18.95 -10.86
CA GLU A 376 24.21 18.94 -11.12
C GLU A 376 24.68 17.55 -11.61
N GLU A 377 24.21 16.49 -10.97
CA GLU A 377 24.52 15.11 -11.39
C GLU A 377 24.04 14.85 -12.82
N LEU A 378 22.79 15.22 -13.14
CA LEU A 378 22.23 15.07 -14.48
C LEU A 378 23.01 15.88 -15.53
N TYR A 379 23.35 17.12 -15.21
CA TYR A 379 24.14 17.98 -16.08
C TYR A 379 25.53 17.37 -16.37
N ASN A 380 26.22 16.92 -15.34
CA ASN A 380 27.54 16.31 -15.44
C ASN A 380 27.48 14.98 -16.20
N ALA A 381 26.49 14.13 -15.96
CA ALA A 381 26.34 12.83 -16.63
C ALA A 381 26.09 12.96 -18.14
N LYS A 382 25.45 14.05 -18.56
CA LYS A 382 25.19 14.27 -19.99
C LYS A 382 26.46 14.51 -20.80
N HIS A 383 27.55 15.02 -20.21
CA HIS A 383 28.80 15.29 -20.91
C HIS A 383 28.62 16.02 -22.26
N GLY A 384 27.65 16.96 -22.32
CA GLY A 384 27.33 17.69 -23.55
C GLY A 384 26.35 16.98 -24.49
N LYS A 385 25.88 15.77 -24.18
CA LYS A 385 24.75 15.14 -24.87
C LYS A 385 23.45 15.92 -24.57
N VAL A 386 22.51 15.86 -25.49
CA VAL A 386 21.17 16.43 -25.29
C VAL A 386 20.41 15.64 -24.20
N GLU A 387 20.52 14.32 -24.23
CA GLU A 387 19.82 13.39 -23.34
C GLU A 387 20.75 12.26 -22.88
N LEU A 388 20.38 11.67 -21.74
CA LEU A 388 21.01 10.45 -21.25
C LEU A 388 20.45 9.22 -21.99
N GLU A 389 21.28 8.20 -22.12
CA GLU A 389 20.80 6.88 -22.54
C GLU A 389 19.89 6.26 -21.49
N GLU A 390 19.00 5.37 -21.93
CA GLU A 390 17.94 4.83 -21.06
C GLU A 390 18.46 4.09 -19.82
N ASP A 391 19.64 3.49 -19.86
CA ASP A 391 20.26 2.80 -18.75
C ASP A 391 21.12 3.70 -17.85
N GLU A 392 21.52 4.89 -18.33
CA GLU A 392 22.31 5.84 -17.55
C GLU A 392 21.53 6.37 -16.34
N TYR A 393 20.22 6.63 -16.47
CA TYR A 393 19.39 7.07 -15.34
C TYR A 393 19.44 6.14 -14.12
N ASP A 394 19.63 4.83 -14.35
CA ASP A 394 19.64 3.85 -13.26
C ASP A 394 20.98 3.81 -12.52
N ARG A 395 22.04 4.37 -13.09
CA ARG A 395 23.41 4.39 -12.54
C ARG A 395 23.71 5.63 -11.71
N LEU A 396 22.89 6.68 -11.78
CA LEU A 396 23.08 7.94 -11.08
C LEU A 396 22.90 7.79 -9.56
N PRO A 397 23.95 7.94 -8.74
CA PRO A 397 23.86 7.69 -7.31
C PRO A 397 23.04 8.74 -6.57
N VAL A 398 23.09 10.03 -6.92
CA VAL A 398 22.33 11.09 -6.26
C VAL A 398 20.83 10.99 -6.61
N LEU A 399 20.51 10.76 -7.89
CA LEU A 399 19.13 10.50 -8.32
C LEU A 399 18.56 9.26 -7.63
N ASN A 400 19.36 8.19 -7.52
CA ASN A 400 18.96 6.99 -6.78
C ASN A 400 18.72 7.29 -5.30
N ALA A 401 19.62 8.05 -4.66
CA ALA A 401 19.51 8.46 -3.26
C ALA A 401 18.24 9.26 -3.00
N MET A 402 17.93 10.24 -3.88
CA MET A 402 16.71 11.04 -3.83
C MET A 402 15.44 10.15 -3.79
N VAL A 403 15.37 9.18 -4.70
CA VAL A 403 14.22 8.28 -4.79
C VAL A 403 14.18 7.32 -3.60
N MET A 404 15.31 6.70 -3.24
CA MET A 404 15.35 5.72 -2.15
C MET A 404 15.04 6.34 -0.79
N GLU A 405 15.56 7.54 -0.49
CA GLU A 405 15.29 8.22 0.77
C GLU A 405 13.84 8.66 0.88
N SER A 406 13.29 9.20 -0.21
CA SER A 406 11.87 9.54 -0.26
C SER A 406 10.97 8.32 -0.01
N LEU A 407 11.27 7.19 -0.66
CA LEU A 407 10.53 5.95 -0.48
C LEU A 407 10.72 5.35 0.92
N ARG A 408 11.87 5.56 1.56
CA ARG A 408 12.09 5.14 2.95
C ARG A 408 11.17 5.91 3.89
N LEU A 409 11.13 7.21 3.75
CA LEU A 409 10.31 8.08 4.59
C LEU A 409 8.81 7.97 4.30
N PHE A 410 8.44 7.70 3.04
CA PHE A 410 7.05 7.64 2.57
C PHE A 410 6.77 6.33 1.83
N PRO A 411 6.76 5.18 2.55
CA PRO A 411 6.40 3.90 1.93
C PRO A 411 4.93 3.90 1.51
N SER A 412 4.65 3.38 0.32
CA SER A 412 3.29 3.35 -0.24
C SER A 412 2.29 2.54 0.58
N PHE A 413 2.74 1.59 1.38
CA PHE A 413 1.87 0.80 2.25
C PHE A 413 2.24 1.04 3.72
N GLY A 414 1.25 1.49 4.51
CA GLY A 414 1.46 1.79 5.92
C GLY A 414 1.49 0.53 6.81
N LEU A 415 0.74 -0.51 6.43
CA LEU A 415 0.56 -1.70 7.24
C LEU A 415 0.44 -2.96 6.39
N LEU A 416 1.24 -3.97 6.72
CA LEU A 416 1.16 -5.32 6.17
C LEU A 416 0.73 -6.27 7.28
N LEU A 417 -0.44 -6.91 7.12
CA LEU A 417 -0.96 -7.86 8.10
C LEU A 417 -0.71 -9.29 7.64
N ARG A 418 -0.33 -10.13 8.60
CA ARG A 418 -0.24 -11.59 8.46
C ARG A 418 -0.96 -12.27 9.62
N ARG A 419 -1.29 -13.53 9.44
CA ARG A 419 -1.85 -14.39 10.48
C ARG A 419 -1.18 -15.75 10.40
N ALA A 420 -0.67 -16.25 11.51
CA ALA A 420 -0.11 -17.59 11.59
C ALA A 420 -1.19 -18.64 11.29
N ILE A 421 -0.95 -19.51 10.30
CA ILE A 421 -1.88 -20.60 9.91
C ILE A 421 -1.58 -21.92 10.57
N ARG A 422 -0.42 -22.02 11.18
CA ARG A 422 0.07 -23.14 11.99
C ARG A 422 0.87 -22.60 13.17
N ASP A 423 1.18 -23.46 14.12
CA ASP A 423 2.14 -23.13 15.15
C ASP A 423 3.53 -22.98 14.49
N THR A 424 4.25 -21.93 14.85
CA THR A 424 5.54 -21.57 14.27
C THR A 424 6.40 -20.82 15.29
N THR A 425 7.52 -20.25 14.88
CA THR A 425 8.39 -19.45 15.75
C THR A 425 8.82 -18.15 15.04
N ILE A 426 9.14 -17.13 15.84
CA ILE A 426 9.88 -15.93 15.40
C ILE A 426 11.03 -15.75 16.42
N LYS A 427 12.27 -15.75 15.96
CA LYS A 427 13.47 -15.66 16.81
C LYS A 427 13.46 -16.68 17.96
N GLY A 428 13.04 -17.91 17.67
CA GLY A 428 12.90 -18.98 18.67
C GLY A 428 11.67 -18.86 19.58
N ARG A 429 10.97 -17.72 19.59
CA ARG A 429 9.73 -17.53 20.36
C ARG A 429 8.58 -18.29 19.70
N PHE A 430 7.87 -19.10 20.46
CA PHE A 430 6.70 -19.83 19.99
C PHE A 430 5.55 -18.88 19.63
N ILE A 431 5.00 -19.05 18.43
CA ILE A 431 3.88 -18.28 17.89
C ILE A 431 2.72 -19.24 17.61
N PRO A 432 1.67 -19.23 18.42
CA PRO A 432 0.50 -20.08 18.21
C PRO A 432 -0.22 -19.78 16.91
N ARG A 433 -0.82 -20.79 16.31
CA ARG A 433 -1.74 -20.64 15.19
C ARG A 433 -2.83 -19.62 15.52
N GLY A 434 -3.05 -18.66 14.62
CA GLY A 434 -4.07 -17.62 14.77
C GLY A 434 -3.53 -16.28 15.26
N THR A 435 -2.29 -16.21 15.75
CA THR A 435 -1.62 -14.96 16.10
C THR A 435 -1.50 -14.06 14.88
N HIS A 436 -1.82 -12.78 15.05
CA HIS A 436 -1.63 -11.77 14.01
C HIS A 436 -0.21 -11.21 14.08
N ILE A 437 0.40 -11.03 12.92
CA ILE A 437 1.69 -10.37 12.78
C ILE A 437 1.47 -9.06 12.06
N GLY A 438 1.77 -7.95 12.73
CA GLY A 438 1.76 -6.61 12.17
C GLY A 438 3.14 -6.24 11.65
N ILE A 439 3.23 -5.76 10.42
CA ILE A 439 4.46 -5.22 9.86
C ILE A 439 4.12 -3.83 9.37
N CYS A 440 4.76 -2.82 9.95
CA CYS A 440 4.54 -1.43 9.60
C CYS A 440 5.76 -0.89 8.85
N PRO A 441 5.72 -0.83 7.50
CA PRO A 441 6.84 -0.36 6.71
C PRO A 441 7.35 1.02 7.13
N LYS A 442 6.48 1.97 7.42
CA LYS A 442 6.89 3.30 7.91
C LYS A 442 7.69 3.21 9.21
N ALA A 443 7.19 2.44 10.19
CA ALA A 443 7.84 2.30 11.48
C ALA A 443 9.22 1.62 11.38
N ILE A 444 9.34 0.60 10.54
CA ILE A 444 10.61 -0.09 10.29
C ILE A 444 11.58 0.81 9.52
N ASN A 445 11.12 1.47 8.46
CA ASN A 445 11.92 2.36 7.65
C ASN A 445 12.40 3.61 8.41
N CYS A 446 11.72 4.01 9.51
CA CYS A 446 12.05 5.15 10.36
C CYS A 446 12.44 4.73 11.78
N SER A 447 12.79 3.46 12.02
CA SER A 447 13.26 2.99 13.31
C SER A 447 14.66 3.48 13.60
N ARG A 448 14.82 4.23 14.71
CA ARG A 448 16.14 4.73 15.16
C ARG A 448 17.11 3.58 15.47
N HIS A 449 16.59 2.44 15.92
CA HIS A 449 17.40 1.24 16.17
C HIS A 449 18.00 0.62 14.90
N LEU A 450 17.36 0.84 13.74
CA LEU A 450 17.78 0.27 12.46
C LEU A 450 18.52 1.29 11.57
N TRP A 451 18.21 2.58 11.70
CA TRP A 451 18.68 3.62 10.78
C TRP A 451 19.50 4.72 11.44
N GLY A 452 19.64 4.72 12.78
CA GLY A 452 20.32 5.77 13.54
C GLY A 452 19.37 6.90 14.01
N ASP A 453 19.92 7.87 14.73
CA ASP A 453 19.13 8.93 15.37
C ASP A 453 18.42 9.84 14.37
N ASP A 454 18.97 9.98 13.15
CA ASP A 454 18.42 10.73 12.02
C ASP A 454 17.41 9.91 11.17
N ALA A 455 16.88 8.81 11.71
CA ALA A 455 15.98 7.89 10.99
C ALA A 455 14.72 8.56 10.41
N GLU A 456 14.25 9.65 11.01
CA GLU A 456 13.06 10.38 10.56
C GLU A 456 13.40 11.59 9.68
N GLU A 457 14.68 11.89 9.49
CA GLU A 457 15.17 13.00 8.69
C GLU A 457 15.44 12.56 7.24
N PHE A 458 15.33 13.51 6.30
CA PHE A 458 15.68 13.29 4.91
C PHE A 458 17.19 13.49 4.71
N ASN A 459 17.90 12.41 4.35
CA ASN A 459 19.36 12.43 4.22
C ASN A 459 19.82 11.61 2.99
N LEU A 460 20.24 12.30 1.93
CA LEU A 460 20.74 11.66 0.68
C LEU A 460 22.00 10.84 0.92
N GLU A 461 22.90 11.31 1.80
CA GLU A 461 24.21 10.70 2.03
C GLU A 461 24.10 9.27 2.59
N ARG A 462 22.95 8.93 3.13
CA ARG A 462 22.63 7.57 3.55
C ARG A 462 22.81 6.55 2.42
N TRP A 463 22.49 6.94 1.19
CA TRP A 463 22.47 6.06 0.01
C TRP A 463 23.67 6.22 -0.92
N ILE A 464 24.61 7.13 -0.60
CA ILE A 464 25.75 7.42 -1.46
C ILE A 464 27.02 6.94 -0.78
N ASP A 465 27.80 6.14 -1.47
CA ASP A 465 29.17 5.78 -1.07
C ASP A 465 30.16 6.76 -1.72
N ARG A 466 30.85 7.55 -0.88
CA ARG A 466 31.88 8.50 -1.27
C ARG A 466 33.29 8.04 -0.91
N SER A 467 33.49 6.73 -0.75
CA SER A 467 34.83 6.19 -0.49
C SER A 467 35.82 6.55 -1.61
N ASP A 468 35.31 6.68 -2.86
CA ASP A 468 35.99 7.37 -3.95
C ASP A 468 35.25 8.70 -4.24
N PRO A 469 35.81 9.86 -3.86
CA PRO A 469 35.17 11.16 -4.09
C PRO A 469 34.96 11.50 -5.57
N ASN A 470 35.77 10.92 -6.48
CA ASN A 470 35.67 11.16 -7.90
C ASN A 470 34.65 10.23 -8.61
N ASN A 471 34.26 9.14 -7.95
CA ASN A 471 33.32 8.18 -8.50
C ASN A 471 32.36 7.66 -7.40
N PRO A 472 31.45 8.51 -6.90
CA PRO A 472 30.48 8.10 -5.90
C PRO A 472 29.59 6.98 -6.43
N THR A 473 29.28 6.01 -5.57
CA THR A 473 28.45 4.85 -5.92
C THR A 473 27.24 4.72 -5.00
N GLN A 474 26.32 3.80 -5.32
CA GLN A 474 25.14 3.56 -4.52
C GLN A 474 25.44 2.64 -3.33
N LYS A 475 24.98 2.98 -2.13
CA LYS A 475 24.94 2.08 -0.98
C LYS A 475 23.67 1.23 -1.02
N PRO A 476 23.75 -0.09 -1.13
CA PRO A 476 22.55 -0.94 -1.36
C PRO A 476 21.53 -0.92 -0.22
N THR A 477 21.98 -0.74 1.04
CA THR A 477 21.13 -0.79 2.23
C THR A 477 20.92 0.56 2.91
N GLY A 478 21.52 1.64 2.37
CA GLY A 478 21.44 2.95 3.00
C GLY A 478 22.04 3.00 4.42
N GLY A 479 22.96 2.11 4.74
CA GLY A 479 23.59 1.99 6.07
C GLY A 479 22.81 1.12 7.06
N ALA A 480 21.61 0.63 6.72
CA ALA A 480 20.89 -0.30 7.57
C ALA A 480 21.56 -1.69 7.60
N PRO A 481 21.37 -2.47 8.69
CA PRO A 481 22.03 -3.77 8.88
C PRO A 481 21.59 -4.85 7.88
N SER A 482 20.45 -4.67 7.24
CA SER A 482 19.88 -5.65 6.31
C SER A 482 18.97 -4.97 5.26
N PRO A 483 18.89 -5.51 4.04
CA PRO A 483 17.87 -5.08 3.07
C PRO A 483 16.43 -5.25 3.57
N ALA A 484 16.19 -6.12 4.56
CA ALA A 484 14.89 -6.29 5.21
C ALA A 484 14.44 -5.07 6.02
N CYS A 485 15.32 -4.11 6.29
CA CYS A 485 14.98 -2.86 6.96
C CYS A 485 14.31 -1.85 6.03
N MET A 486 14.40 -2.02 4.70
CA MET A 486 13.75 -1.16 3.68
C MET A 486 12.51 -1.85 3.13
N LEU A 487 11.36 -1.58 3.74
CA LEU A 487 10.11 -2.29 3.44
C LEU A 487 9.18 -1.60 2.43
N SER A 488 9.61 -0.54 1.75
CA SER A 488 8.78 0.19 0.78
C SER A 488 8.30 -0.66 -0.39
N PHE A 489 9.07 -1.71 -0.74
CA PHE A 489 8.68 -2.74 -1.70
C PHE A 489 8.38 -4.10 -1.05
N GLY A 490 8.24 -4.14 0.27
CA GLY A 490 8.20 -5.39 1.02
C GLY A 490 9.53 -6.15 0.97
N TYR A 491 9.54 -7.39 1.48
CA TYR A 491 10.74 -8.24 1.49
C TYR A 491 10.36 -9.71 1.27
N GLY A 492 11.33 -10.53 0.80
CA GLY A 492 11.21 -11.97 0.66
C GLY A 492 10.23 -12.43 -0.42
N THR A 493 9.58 -13.56 -0.17
CA THR A 493 8.76 -14.26 -1.17
C THR A 493 7.51 -13.50 -1.63
N ARG A 494 7.10 -12.48 -0.90
CA ARG A 494 5.94 -11.62 -1.19
C ARG A 494 6.34 -10.17 -1.46
N SER A 495 7.59 -9.91 -1.76
CA SER A 495 8.07 -8.58 -2.18
C SER A 495 7.42 -8.15 -3.49
N CYS A 496 7.44 -6.85 -3.77
CA CYS A 496 6.88 -6.28 -4.99
C CYS A 496 7.55 -6.88 -6.23
N VAL A 497 6.74 -7.44 -7.14
CA VAL A 497 7.24 -7.97 -8.42
C VAL A 497 7.65 -6.85 -9.38
N GLY A 498 6.98 -5.68 -9.28
CA GLY A 498 7.21 -4.51 -10.12
C GLY A 498 8.27 -3.54 -9.61
N ARG A 499 9.07 -3.89 -8.58
CA ARG A 499 10.05 -2.98 -7.96
C ARG A 499 10.97 -2.30 -8.98
N HIS A 500 11.58 -3.06 -9.88
CA HIS A 500 12.52 -2.52 -10.85
C HIS A 500 11.84 -1.61 -11.87
N LEU A 501 10.62 -1.95 -12.28
CA LEU A 501 9.80 -1.13 -13.16
C LEU A 501 9.41 0.20 -12.50
N ALA A 502 8.93 0.15 -11.25
CA ALA A 502 8.56 1.35 -10.50
C ALA A 502 9.77 2.27 -10.27
N MET A 503 10.93 1.71 -9.92
CA MET A 503 12.17 2.48 -9.76
C MET A 503 12.59 3.14 -11.07
N ALA A 504 12.53 2.41 -12.20
CA ALA A 504 12.84 2.96 -13.51
C ALA A 504 11.89 4.11 -13.88
N GLN A 505 10.58 3.98 -13.61
CA GLN A 505 9.58 5.03 -13.86
C GLN A 505 9.84 6.27 -13.00
N ILE A 506 10.00 6.10 -11.68
CA ILE A 506 10.17 7.22 -10.75
C ILE A 506 11.46 7.99 -11.06
N LYS A 507 12.58 7.29 -11.27
CA LYS A 507 13.87 7.93 -11.59
C LYS A 507 13.78 8.79 -12.84
N ARG A 508 13.18 8.29 -13.93
CA ARG A 508 13.02 9.04 -15.17
C ARG A 508 12.13 10.26 -14.98
N GLN A 509 11.03 10.08 -14.29
CA GLN A 509 10.12 11.18 -14.03
C GLN A 509 10.81 12.30 -13.23
N ILE A 510 11.53 11.96 -12.15
CA ILE A 510 12.24 12.94 -11.32
C ILE A 510 13.37 13.62 -12.10
N ALA A 511 14.17 12.85 -12.87
CA ALA A 511 15.23 13.41 -13.70
C ALA A 511 14.68 14.46 -14.66
N LEU A 512 13.63 14.12 -15.43
CA LEU A 512 13.02 15.03 -16.40
C LEU A 512 12.30 16.23 -15.75
N ILE A 513 11.72 16.07 -14.55
CA ILE A 513 11.18 17.20 -13.78
C ILE A 513 12.30 18.16 -13.40
N VAL A 514 13.39 17.66 -12.82
CA VAL A 514 14.51 18.50 -12.33
C VAL A 514 15.22 19.22 -13.48
N GLU A 515 15.30 18.62 -14.66
CA GLU A 515 15.87 19.24 -15.85
C GLU A 515 15.05 20.44 -16.35
N ARG A 516 13.72 20.36 -16.24
CA ARG A 516 12.83 21.37 -16.84
C ARG A 516 12.25 22.34 -15.84
N PHE A 517 12.13 21.95 -14.57
CA PHE A 517 11.46 22.75 -13.55
C PHE A 517 12.31 22.91 -12.30
N HIS A 518 12.12 24.03 -11.65
CA HIS A 518 12.42 24.24 -10.25
C HIS A 518 11.12 24.05 -9.47
N VAL A 519 11.13 23.18 -8.45
CA VAL A 519 9.94 22.80 -7.68
C VAL A 519 10.11 23.25 -6.24
N GLU A 520 9.09 23.92 -5.70
CA GLU A 520 9.05 24.40 -4.32
C GLU A 520 7.74 24.01 -3.66
N THR A 521 7.70 23.92 -2.33
CA THR A 521 6.45 23.83 -1.58
C THR A 521 5.68 25.14 -1.71
N GLU A 522 4.34 25.08 -1.76
CA GLU A 522 3.49 26.28 -1.79
C GLU A 522 3.55 26.99 -0.43
N ASP A 523 3.52 26.21 0.64
CA ASP A 523 3.53 26.62 2.02
C ASP A 523 4.19 25.52 2.90
N ASP A 524 4.20 25.72 4.22
CA ASP A 524 4.81 24.79 5.19
C ASP A 524 3.90 23.58 5.51
N ARG A 525 2.80 23.38 4.82
CA ARG A 525 1.90 22.24 5.07
C ARG A 525 2.59 20.93 4.69
N PHE A 526 2.65 20.05 5.66
CA PHE A 526 3.08 18.69 5.43
C PHE A 526 1.94 17.88 4.79
N PRO A 527 2.17 17.16 3.68
CA PRO A 527 1.15 16.33 3.04
C PRO A 527 0.96 15.03 3.84
N HIS A 528 0.12 15.09 4.88
CA HIS A 528 -0.11 13.94 5.74
C HIS A 528 -0.58 12.72 4.92
N PRO A 529 0.15 11.59 5.00
CA PRO A 529 -0.23 10.38 4.31
C PRO A 529 -1.58 9.88 4.81
N SER A 530 -2.51 9.66 3.90
CA SER A 530 -3.82 9.10 4.19
C SER A 530 -4.13 7.94 3.25
N GLY A 531 -4.99 7.04 3.66
CA GLY A 531 -5.42 5.91 2.84
C GLY A 531 -5.78 4.69 3.69
N LEU A 532 -6.57 3.79 3.13
CA LEU A 532 -6.93 2.55 3.81
C LEU A 532 -5.86 1.45 3.61
N PHE A 533 -5.30 1.40 2.41
CA PHE A 533 -4.28 0.41 2.00
C PHE A 533 -2.97 1.08 1.61
N ALA A 534 -3.03 2.04 0.69
CA ALA A 534 -1.88 2.80 0.24
C ALA A 534 -1.84 4.17 0.94
N SER A 535 -0.64 4.59 1.30
CA SER A 535 -0.38 5.91 1.89
C SER A 535 -0.16 6.91 0.78
N ASN A 536 -1.10 7.80 0.57
CA ASN A 536 -1.07 8.80 -0.50
C ASN A 536 -1.14 10.22 0.08
N PRO A 537 -0.49 11.21 -0.53
CA PRO A 537 -0.75 12.61 -0.17
C PRO A 537 -2.18 13.00 -0.57
N PRO A 538 -2.73 14.07 0.01
CA PRO A 538 -4.05 14.58 -0.38
C PRO A 538 -4.12 14.89 -1.88
N PHE A 539 -5.27 14.62 -2.52
CA PHE A 539 -5.42 14.85 -3.97
C PHE A 539 -5.35 16.34 -4.36
N ASP A 540 -5.64 17.24 -3.44
CA ASP A 540 -5.55 18.69 -3.59
C ASP A 540 -4.18 19.25 -3.17
N PHE A 541 -3.20 18.39 -2.90
CA PHE A 541 -1.85 18.79 -2.53
C PHE A 541 -1.17 19.52 -3.68
N ARG A 542 -0.61 20.70 -3.39
CA ARG A 542 -0.09 21.64 -4.38
C ARG A 542 1.38 21.92 -4.19
N LEU A 543 2.07 22.08 -5.31
CA LEU A 543 3.46 22.51 -5.37
C LEU A 543 3.60 23.64 -6.38
N ARG A 544 4.62 24.47 -6.19
CA ARG A 544 4.99 25.55 -7.12
C ARG A 544 6.01 25.01 -8.11
N PHE A 545 5.70 25.13 -9.37
CA PHE A 545 6.60 24.81 -10.48
C PHE A 545 7.03 26.10 -11.17
N THR A 546 8.33 26.25 -11.39
CA THR A 546 8.93 27.32 -12.20
C THR A 546 9.73 26.68 -13.30
N GLU A 547 9.42 27.01 -14.56
CA GLU A 547 10.16 26.49 -15.71
C GLU A 547 11.56 27.12 -15.73
N VAL A 548 12.61 26.31 -15.88
CA VAL A 548 13.99 26.80 -15.96
C VAL A 548 14.43 26.85 -17.41
N GLU A 549 15.14 27.93 -17.79
CA GLU A 549 15.72 28.05 -19.13
C GLU A 549 16.78 26.97 -19.34
N CYS A 550 16.66 26.23 -20.44
CA CYS A 550 17.65 25.23 -20.82
C CYS A 550 18.98 25.94 -21.21
N GLY A 551 19.99 25.86 -20.36
CA GLY A 551 21.36 26.29 -20.66
C GLY A 551 21.74 27.66 -20.09
N LYS A 552 22.63 27.70 -19.14
CA LYS A 552 23.49 28.72 -18.53
C LYS A 552 23.17 29.20 -17.10
N ASN A 553 21.95 29.04 -16.57
CA ASN A 553 21.65 29.47 -15.19
C ASN A 553 21.13 28.33 -14.29
N ALA A 554 21.51 27.09 -14.57
CA ALA A 554 21.02 25.91 -13.84
C ALA A 554 21.96 25.47 -12.68
N VAL A 555 23.01 26.25 -12.37
CA VAL A 555 23.96 26.01 -11.26
C VAL A 555 23.96 27.20 -10.32
#